data_6c0e6cf2bf3c880595112eda7614ff5e
#
_entry.id   6c0e6cf2bf3c880595112eda7614ff5e
#
_cell.length_a   1.000
_cell.length_b   1.000
_cell.length_c   1.000
_cell.angle_alpha   90.00
_cell.angle_beta   90.00
_cell.angle_gamma   90.00
#
_symmetry.space_group_name_H-M   'P 1'
#
loop_
_entity.id
_entity.type
_entity.pdbx_description
1 polymer ?
#
loop_
_entity_poly.entity_id
_entity_poly.type
_entity_poly.pdbx_seq_one_letter_code
_entity_poly.pdbx_strand_id
1 'polypeptide(L)'
;MLTVLLLVAGTVVIVRSHLAKEQVKRDAAYAAAEEALNPIKQEEIDALLAGQGKALKERDEKAFLAVYDPANKKLVDQQTVLFRNLSKVPFAEATFKRLGGGSAFRPLGTGASVNHVVAFVHKLDGFDLHPVDEQYEWTIARSERGGPIKVTAVKGITADRGAFSFYPAPWDKWRNIHVERTEHTLFIVNASLKAQAQRYAPQAERAAVANLAAWRDGGVAGEIPQGFVISLVKGKKDLGSLYRTAGETPPEAGTSYGVPSFQDINAPDDQKAPLVGGSRVVIDLATSFFEPSEPNGPGDIFRHELAHSMVAALTDQQEEDTLVPRASWLTEGFAEYLGNERKPWTDSTRTPAVKRSLSSGYALGLKDEFNMKNAESANLAYWCGHSAIGYMAEKYGEQKTFEVVAEHYRGKEIKDVLPEVLDVSYEDFYTAWEKYVKAEIR
;
A
#
# COMPACT_ATOMS: atom_id res chain seq x y z
N MET A 1 -6.86 10.79 46.15
CA MET A 1 -6.45 10.01 44.96
C MET A 1 -5.98 10.84 43.78
N LEU A 2 -6.51 12.05 43.56
CA LEU A 2 -6.11 12.88 42.39
C LEU A 2 -4.64 13.41 42.48
N THR A 3 -4.12 13.67 43.66
CA THR A 3 -2.78 14.23 43.86
C THR A 3 -1.63 13.25 43.59
N VAL A 4 -1.88 11.94 43.74
CA VAL A 4 -0.87 10.88 43.49
C VAL A 4 -0.75 10.63 41.96
N LEU A 5 -1.83 10.72 41.21
CA LEU A 5 -1.84 10.55 39.76
C LEU A 5 -1.10 11.69 39.04
N LEU A 6 -1.20 12.93 39.52
CA LEU A 6 -0.47 14.09 38.95
C LEU A 6 1.04 13.99 39.23
N LEU A 7 1.47 13.43 40.36
CA LEU A 7 2.88 13.21 40.69
C LEU A 7 3.51 12.10 39.85
N VAL A 8 2.77 11.02 39.55
CA VAL A 8 3.27 9.93 38.68
C VAL A 8 3.36 10.38 37.23
N ALA A 9 2.35 11.09 36.74
CA ALA A 9 2.39 11.64 35.37
C ALA A 9 3.54 12.67 35.19
N GLY A 10 3.72 13.56 36.17
CA GLY A 10 4.84 14.52 36.16
C GLY A 10 6.20 13.83 36.19
N THR A 11 6.36 12.76 36.97
CA THR A 11 7.62 12.01 37.05
C THR A 11 7.92 11.25 35.76
N VAL A 12 6.92 10.67 35.10
CA VAL A 12 7.07 9.96 33.82
C VAL A 12 7.46 10.94 32.70
N VAL A 13 6.85 12.13 32.66
CA VAL A 13 7.20 13.15 31.68
C VAL A 13 8.62 13.67 31.92
N ILE A 14 9.02 13.92 33.17
CA ILE A 14 10.37 14.37 33.51
C ILE A 14 11.42 13.29 33.19
N VAL A 15 11.13 12.02 33.48
CA VAL A 15 12.03 10.90 33.16
C VAL A 15 12.14 10.71 31.65
N ARG A 16 11.04 10.78 30.90
CA ARG A 16 11.07 10.73 29.43
C ARG A 16 11.86 11.92 28.82
N SER A 17 11.65 13.13 29.33
CA SER A 17 12.41 14.30 28.88
C SER A 17 13.90 14.23 29.25
N HIS A 18 14.24 13.63 30.39
CA HIS A 18 15.63 13.43 30.79
C HIS A 18 16.31 12.34 29.97
N LEU A 19 15.63 11.22 29.73
CA LEU A 19 16.12 10.16 28.86
C LEU A 19 16.29 10.66 27.41
N ALA A 20 15.36 11.46 26.90
CA ALA A 20 15.48 12.08 25.57
C ALA A 20 16.69 13.05 25.51
N LYS A 21 16.90 13.86 26.53
CA LYS A 21 18.08 14.76 26.62
C LYS A 21 19.41 14.01 26.73
N GLU A 22 19.44 12.91 27.48
CA GLU A 22 20.64 12.06 27.58
C GLU A 22 20.89 11.27 26.31
N GLN A 23 19.82 10.85 25.62
CA GLN A 23 19.93 10.26 24.28
C GLN A 23 20.52 11.27 23.29
N VAL A 24 19.97 12.47 23.21
CA VAL A 24 20.50 13.56 22.37
C VAL A 24 21.97 13.89 22.68
N LYS A 25 22.38 13.89 23.95
CA LYS A 25 23.79 14.08 24.32
C LYS A 25 24.67 12.91 23.91
N ARG A 26 24.20 11.67 24.07
CA ARG A 26 24.93 10.49 23.61
C ARG A 26 25.06 10.48 22.08
N ASP A 27 23.99 10.80 21.37
CA ASP A 27 24.00 10.87 19.91
C ASP A 27 24.94 11.98 19.41
N ALA A 28 24.95 13.14 20.09
CA ALA A 28 25.90 14.22 19.80
C ALA A 28 27.37 13.86 20.13
N ALA A 29 27.60 13.15 21.23
CA ALA A 29 28.95 12.67 21.58
C ALA A 29 29.39 11.52 20.64
N TYR A 30 28.44 10.67 20.19
CA TYR A 30 28.71 9.64 19.21
C TYR A 30 29.01 10.27 17.84
N ALA A 31 28.24 11.25 17.41
CA ALA A 31 28.49 12.01 16.18
C ALA A 31 29.85 12.72 16.21
N ALA A 32 30.24 13.34 17.34
CA ALA A 32 31.54 13.97 17.47
C ALA A 32 32.71 12.97 17.49
N ALA A 33 32.54 11.79 18.09
CA ALA A 33 33.50 10.70 18.06
C ALA A 33 33.58 10.06 16.66
N GLU A 34 32.46 9.94 15.99
CA GLU A 34 32.34 9.47 14.61
C GLU A 34 33.02 10.43 13.64
N GLU A 35 32.83 11.72 13.78
CA GLU A 35 33.49 12.77 12.99
C GLU A 35 35.02 12.74 13.14
N ALA A 36 35.53 12.41 14.33
CA ALA A 36 36.96 12.26 14.59
C ALA A 36 37.55 10.96 14.02
N LEU A 37 36.75 9.90 13.81
CA LEU A 37 37.18 8.60 13.33
C LEU A 37 36.67 8.32 11.90
N ASN A 38 35.87 9.24 11.35
CA ASN A 38 35.02 8.92 10.21
C ASN A 38 35.70 9.21 8.87
N PRO A 39 36.04 8.17 8.10
CA PRO A 39 36.58 8.34 6.75
C PRO A 39 35.51 8.69 5.70
N ILE A 40 34.21 8.65 6.00
CA ILE A 40 33.10 8.99 5.10
C ILE A 40 32.14 9.93 5.84
N LYS A 41 32.02 11.16 5.37
CA LYS A 41 31.15 12.17 5.99
C LYS A 41 29.70 12.01 5.53
N GLN A 42 28.75 12.35 6.38
CA GLN A 42 27.32 12.28 6.07
C GLN A 42 26.95 13.18 4.89
N GLU A 43 27.52 14.38 4.83
CA GLU A 43 27.28 15.34 3.76
C GLU A 43 27.73 14.81 2.38
N GLU A 44 28.75 13.96 2.33
CA GLU A 44 29.20 13.31 1.10
C GLU A 44 28.18 12.28 0.63
N ILE A 45 27.57 11.52 1.57
CA ILE A 45 26.51 10.57 1.28
C ILE A 45 25.26 11.30 0.79
N ASP A 46 24.85 12.36 1.51
CA ASP A 46 23.66 13.13 1.16
C ASP A 46 23.83 13.82 -0.22
N ALA A 47 25.02 14.31 -0.53
CA ALA A 47 25.36 14.85 -1.86
C ALA A 47 25.31 13.78 -2.96
N LEU A 48 25.78 12.55 -2.67
CA LEU A 48 25.70 11.42 -3.58
C LEU A 48 24.25 11.04 -3.89
N LEU A 49 23.41 10.99 -2.85
CA LEU A 49 21.98 10.67 -2.99
C LEU A 49 21.22 11.76 -3.74
N ALA A 50 21.50 13.03 -3.46
CA ALA A 50 20.92 14.17 -4.19
C ALA A 50 21.33 14.13 -5.67
N GLY A 51 22.60 13.82 -5.97
CA GLY A 51 23.09 13.62 -7.32
C GLY A 51 22.37 12.49 -8.06
N GLN A 52 22.08 11.40 -7.36
CA GLN A 52 21.35 10.25 -7.89
C GLN A 52 19.90 10.63 -8.28
N GLY A 53 19.18 11.33 -7.39
CA GLY A 53 17.83 11.82 -7.67
C GLY A 53 17.80 12.80 -8.84
N LYS A 54 18.78 13.73 -8.91
CA LYS A 54 18.93 14.65 -10.03
C LYS A 54 19.15 13.92 -11.35
N ALA A 55 20.07 12.95 -11.37
CA ALA A 55 20.38 12.17 -12.58
C ALA A 55 19.14 11.40 -13.08
N LEU A 56 18.32 10.85 -12.18
CA LEU A 56 17.06 10.21 -12.54
C LEU A 56 16.08 11.20 -13.15
N LYS A 57 15.89 12.37 -12.54
CA LYS A 57 15.00 13.43 -13.03
C LYS A 57 15.42 13.93 -14.41
N GLU A 58 16.71 14.08 -14.65
CA GLU A 58 17.28 14.54 -15.91
C GLU A 58 17.43 13.43 -16.94
N ARG A 59 17.11 12.17 -16.56
CA ARG A 59 17.27 10.97 -17.38
C ARG A 59 18.70 10.76 -17.87
N ASP A 60 19.68 11.13 -17.04
CA ASP A 60 21.11 10.96 -17.31
C ASP A 60 21.59 9.59 -16.76
N GLU A 61 21.56 8.55 -17.60
CA GLU A 61 22.03 7.21 -17.25
C GLU A 61 23.49 7.21 -16.79
N LYS A 62 24.35 8.02 -17.44
CA LYS A 62 25.78 8.09 -17.11
C LYS A 62 26.00 8.68 -15.73
N ALA A 63 25.35 9.79 -15.41
CA ALA A 63 25.42 10.41 -14.09
C ALA A 63 24.82 9.49 -13.01
N PHE A 64 23.67 8.84 -13.31
CA PHE A 64 23.04 7.87 -12.41
C PHE A 64 23.97 6.71 -12.07
N LEU A 65 24.68 6.17 -13.04
CA LEU A 65 25.60 5.05 -12.82
C LEU A 65 26.96 5.46 -12.25
N ALA A 66 27.32 6.73 -12.31
CA ALA A 66 28.63 7.21 -11.85
C ALA A 66 28.87 7.04 -10.34
N VAL A 67 27.83 6.89 -9.54
CA VAL A 67 27.93 6.70 -8.08
C VAL A 67 28.31 5.26 -7.70
N TYR A 68 28.09 4.28 -8.57
CA TYR A 68 28.37 2.89 -8.31
C TYR A 68 29.83 2.51 -8.62
N ASP A 69 30.35 1.52 -7.91
CA ASP A 69 31.68 0.98 -8.17
C ASP A 69 31.73 0.30 -9.56
N PRO A 70 32.50 0.85 -10.52
CA PRO A 70 32.56 0.28 -11.87
C PRO A 70 33.23 -1.11 -11.92
N ALA A 71 33.96 -1.52 -10.88
CA ALA A 71 34.53 -2.85 -10.79
C ALA A 71 33.44 -3.91 -10.49
N ASN A 72 32.34 -3.54 -9.84
CA ASN A 72 31.21 -4.41 -9.59
C ASN A 72 30.24 -4.40 -10.78
N LYS A 73 30.60 -5.08 -11.86
CA LYS A 73 29.80 -5.14 -13.10
C LYS A 73 28.35 -5.60 -12.86
N LYS A 74 28.15 -6.57 -11.95
CA LYS A 74 26.83 -7.09 -11.63
C LYS A 74 25.94 -5.98 -11.03
N LEU A 75 26.48 -5.18 -10.12
CA LEU A 75 25.74 -4.04 -9.53
C LEU A 75 25.42 -3.00 -10.60
N VAL A 76 26.41 -2.63 -11.43
CA VAL A 76 26.22 -1.66 -12.51
C VAL A 76 25.12 -2.13 -13.46
N ASP A 77 25.13 -3.41 -13.88
CA ASP A 77 24.09 -3.96 -14.74
C ASP A 77 22.69 -3.92 -14.07
N GLN A 78 22.60 -4.26 -12.80
CA GLN A 78 21.35 -4.17 -12.02
C GLN A 78 20.83 -2.72 -11.96
N GLN A 79 21.70 -1.76 -11.67
CA GLN A 79 21.34 -0.36 -11.58
C GLN A 79 21.03 0.26 -12.96
N THR A 80 21.64 -0.23 -14.02
CA THR A 80 21.27 0.12 -15.40
C THR A 80 19.84 -0.29 -15.70
N VAL A 81 19.47 -1.52 -15.33
CA VAL A 81 18.09 -2.02 -15.49
C VAL A 81 17.11 -1.17 -14.67
N LEU A 82 17.44 -0.90 -13.41
CA LEU A 82 16.62 -0.08 -12.53
C LEU A 82 16.41 1.33 -13.12
N PHE A 83 17.48 2.01 -13.53
CA PHE A 83 17.40 3.33 -14.15
C PHE A 83 16.49 3.34 -15.38
N ARG A 84 16.66 2.37 -16.28
CA ARG A 84 15.84 2.26 -17.50
C ARG A 84 14.37 1.99 -17.21
N ASN A 85 14.07 1.28 -16.13
CA ASN A 85 12.71 1.07 -15.66
C ASN A 85 12.14 2.35 -15.04
N LEU A 86 12.83 2.96 -14.08
CA LEU A 86 12.40 4.20 -13.43
C LEU A 86 12.18 5.34 -14.43
N SER A 87 13.02 5.44 -15.47
CA SER A 87 12.88 6.46 -16.51
C SER A 87 11.59 6.37 -17.35
N LYS A 88 10.84 5.25 -17.26
CA LYS A 88 9.54 5.07 -17.93
C LYS A 88 8.36 5.51 -17.07
N VAL A 89 8.56 5.58 -15.76
CA VAL A 89 7.50 5.85 -14.79
C VAL A 89 7.26 7.36 -14.67
N PRO A 90 6.00 7.83 -14.69
CA PRO A 90 5.68 9.25 -14.57
C PRO A 90 5.72 9.69 -13.10
N PHE A 91 6.90 10.01 -12.60
CA PHE A 91 7.07 10.57 -11.27
C PHE A 91 6.85 12.09 -11.27
N ALA A 92 6.01 12.59 -10.34
CA ALA A 92 5.99 13.98 -9.95
C ALA A 92 7.20 14.33 -9.08
N GLU A 93 7.57 13.38 -8.20
CA GLU A 93 8.75 13.47 -7.32
C GLU A 93 9.49 12.13 -7.35
N ALA A 94 10.84 12.20 -7.36
CA ALA A 94 11.70 11.02 -7.28
C ALA A 94 13.05 11.41 -6.69
N THR A 95 13.32 11.03 -5.45
CA THR A 95 14.52 11.38 -4.71
C THR A 95 15.05 10.21 -3.91
N PHE A 96 16.33 10.25 -3.54
CA PHE A 96 16.91 9.29 -2.62
C PHE A 96 17.25 9.99 -1.31
N LYS A 97 16.85 9.43 -0.18
CA LYS A 97 17.09 9.97 1.15
C LYS A 97 17.71 8.92 2.06
N ARG A 98 18.65 9.30 2.87
CA ARG A 98 19.21 8.46 3.92
C ARG A 98 18.25 8.43 5.12
N LEU A 99 17.94 7.22 5.61
CA LEU A 99 17.14 7.02 6.81
C LEU A 99 18.04 6.70 7.99
N GLY A 100 18.09 7.63 8.96
CA GLY A 100 18.83 7.43 10.21
C GLY A 100 20.36 7.38 10.05
N GLY A 101 21.03 6.95 11.11
CA GLY A 101 22.47 6.71 11.14
C GLY A 101 22.87 5.43 10.40
N GLY A 102 24.12 5.39 9.94
CA GLY A 102 24.68 4.19 9.31
C GLY A 102 25.09 3.12 10.34
N SER A 103 25.44 1.93 9.83
CA SER A 103 26.10 0.92 10.62
C SER A 103 27.50 1.40 11.08
N ALA A 104 28.14 0.64 12.00
CA ALA A 104 29.54 0.87 12.31
C ALA A 104 30.41 0.77 11.05
N PHE A 105 31.43 1.64 10.96
CA PHE A 105 32.40 1.58 9.88
C PHE A 105 33.21 0.28 9.91
N ARG A 106 33.43 -0.29 8.72
CA ARG A 106 34.30 -1.43 8.52
C ARG A 106 35.56 -0.97 7.78
N PRO A 107 36.78 -1.28 8.27
CA PRO A 107 38.00 -0.96 7.55
C PRO A 107 38.03 -1.56 6.15
N LEU A 108 38.51 -0.80 5.16
CA LEU A 108 38.69 -1.25 3.78
C LEU A 108 39.98 -0.62 3.22
N GLY A 109 41.07 -1.34 3.29
CA GLY A 109 42.40 -0.81 2.95
C GLY A 109 42.76 0.37 3.86
N THR A 110 43.08 1.56 3.29
CA THR A 110 43.27 2.83 4.00
C THR A 110 41.96 3.63 4.15
N GLY A 111 40.86 3.13 3.64
CA GLY A 111 39.52 3.70 3.72
C GLY A 111 38.59 2.91 4.61
N ALA A 112 37.30 3.00 4.33
CA ALA A 112 36.25 2.31 5.07
C ALA A 112 34.99 2.06 4.22
N SER A 113 34.11 1.18 4.74
CA SER A 113 32.76 1.03 4.24
C SER A 113 31.73 1.16 5.36
N VAL A 114 30.52 1.57 5.00
CA VAL A 114 29.39 1.75 5.89
C VAL A 114 28.10 1.34 5.19
N ASN A 115 27.17 0.75 5.92
CA ASN A 115 25.82 0.46 5.41
C ASN A 115 24.86 1.54 5.88
N HIS A 116 24.03 2.04 4.97
CA HIS A 116 22.92 2.92 5.25
C HIS A 116 21.61 2.37 4.69
N VAL A 117 20.53 2.62 5.41
CA VAL A 117 19.20 2.50 4.84
C VAL A 117 18.92 3.74 3.99
N VAL A 118 18.61 3.52 2.74
CA VAL A 118 18.28 4.56 1.76
C VAL A 118 16.86 4.35 1.28
N ALA A 119 16.02 5.37 1.41
CA ALA A 119 14.69 5.41 0.86
C ALA A 119 14.73 6.00 -0.56
N PHE A 120 14.12 5.31 -1.50
CA PHE A 120 13.70 5.89 -2.78
C PHE A 120 12.33 6.51 -2.56
N VAL A 121 12.30 7.81 -2.28
CA VAL A 121 11.08 8.57 -2.02
C VAL A 121 10.53 9.08 -3.36
N HIS A 122 9.28 8.73 -3.66
CA HIS A 122 8.68 9.11 -4.92
C HIS A 122 7.18 9.36 -4.80
N LYS A 123 6.63 10.09 -5.77
CA LYS A 123 5.20 10.34 -5.94
C LYS A 123 4.84 10.12 -7.41
N LEU A 124 3.92 9.22 -7.70
CA LEU A 124 3.42 9.00 -9.04
C LEU A 124 2.46 10.12 -9.44
N ASP A 125 2.76 10.77 -10.56
CA ASP A 125 2.05 11.96 -11.04
C ASP A 125 0.58 11.68 -11.37
N GLY A 126 -0.33 12.25 -10.54
CA GLY A 126 -1.78 12.09 -10.66
C GLY A 126 -2.35 10.82 -10.02
N PHE A 127 -1.51 9.97 -9.37
CA PHE A 127 -1.93 8.70 -8.79
C PHE A 127 -1.68 8.59 -7.29
N ASP A 128 -0.54 9.05 -6.79
CA ASP A 128 -0.28 9.11 -5.36
C ASP A 128 -0.72 10.45 -4.78
N LEU A 129 -1.34 10.42 -3.59
CA LEU A 129 -1.72 11.62 -2.85
C LEU A 129 -0.50 12.27 -2.21
N HIS A 130 0.35 11.45 -1.60
CA HIS A 130 1.57 11.89 -0.91
C HIS A 130 2.76 11.06 -1.40
N PRO A 131 4.00 11.55 -1.18
CA PRO A 131 5.20 10.76 -1.46
C PRO A 131 5.21 9.47 -0.63
N VAL A 132 5.63 8.39 -1.25
CA VAL A 132 5.82 7.05 -0.66
C VAL A 132 7.27 6.61 -0.83
N ASP A 133 7.70 5.52 -0.20
CA ASP A 133 9.08 5.05 -0.35
C ASP A 133 9.22 3.54 -0.46
N GLU A 134 10.25 3.09 -1.17
CA GLU A 134 10.88 1.79 -1.03
C GLU A 134 12.24 1.93 -0.37
N GLN A 135 12.59 0.97 0.49
CA GLN A 135 13.82 1.03 1.27
C GLN A 135 14.85 0.02 0.79
N TYR A 136 16.10 0.47 0.78
CA TYR A 136 17.25 -0.31 0.35
C TYR A 136 18.38 -0.17 1.38
N GLU A 137 19.12 -1.25 1.61
CA GLU A 137 20.42 -1.19 2.27
C GLU A 137 21.50 -0.91 1.22
N TRP A 138 22.19 0.21 1.34
CA TRP A 138 23.32 0.58 0.51
C TRP A 138 24.62 0.41 1.27
N THR A 139 25.58 -0.31 0.70
CA THR A 139 26.96 -0.30 1.17
C THR A 139 27.74 0.77 0.42
N ILE A 140 28.19 1.78 1.14
CA ILE A 140 28.97 2.88 0.61
C ILE A 140 30.41 2.71 1.09
N ALA A 141 31.38 2.83 0.19
CA ALA A 141 32.77 2.60 0.50
C ALA A 141 33.67 3.68 -0.10
N ARG A 142 34.78 3.92 0.60
CA ARG A 142 35.96 4.64 0.17
C ARG A 142 37.13 3.69 0.27
N SER A 143 37.75 3.32 -0.85
CA SER A 143 38.86 2.37 -0.88
C SER A 143 40.17 2.96 -0.34
N GLU A 144 40.37 4.29 -0.55
CA GLU A 144 41.57 5.00 -0.16
C GLU A 144 41.20 6.27 0.60
N ARG A 145 42.03 6.65 1.59
CA ARG A 145 41.83 7.91 2.33
C ARG A 145 41.81 9.10 1.37
N GLY A 146 40.75 9.90 1.44
CA GLY A 146 40.56 11.09 0.59
C GLY A 146 40.08 10.77 -0.84
N GLY A 147 39.97 9.52 -1.22
CA GLY A 147 39.37 9.10 -2.51
C GLY A 147 37.86 9.31 -2.58
N PRO A 148 37.23 9.15 -3.74
CA PRO A 148 35.79 9.29 -3.87
C PRO A 148 35.05 8.14 -3.17
N ILE A 149 33.85 8.43 -2.64
CA ILE A 149 32.94 7.41 -2.16
C ILE A 149 32.21 6.75 -3.34
N LYS A 150 31.94 5.44 -3.23
CA LYS A 150 31.19 4.65 -4.20
C LYS A 150 30.20 3.73 -3.51
N VAL A 151 29.09 3.47 -4.16
CA VAL A 151 28.13 2.42 -3.76
C VAL A 151 28.66 1.09 -4.28
N THR A 152 28.96 0.16 -3.37
CA THR A 152 29.53 -1.17 -3.70
C THR A 152 28.49 -2.28 -3.62
N ALA A 153 27.38 -2.08 -2.92
CA ALA A 153 26.24 -3.00 -2.89
C ALA A 153 24.92 -2.26 -2.66
N VAL A 154 23.86 -2.80 -3.23
CA VAL A 154 22.46 -2.37 -3.01
C VAL A 154 21.63 -3.63 -2.80
N LYS A 155 20.84 -3.65 -1.74
CA LYS A 155 19.92 -4.73 -1.40
C LYS A 155 18.57 -4.11 -0.98
N GLY A 156 17.47 -4.53 -1.60
CA GLY A 156 16.13 -4.14 -1.17
C GLY A 156 15.80 -4.69 0.22
N ILE A 157 15.14 -3.91 1.01
CA ILE A 157 14.69 -4.29 2.36
C ILE A 157 13.27 -4.83 2.25
N THR A 158 13.12 -6.12 2.58
CA THR A 158 11.82 -6.75 2.78
C THR A 158 11.46 -6.67 4.25
N ALA A 159 10.25 -6.27 4.57
CA ALA A 159 9.79 -6.31 5.95
C ALA A 159 9.69 -7.77 6.43
N ASP A 160 10.27 -8.06 7.59
CA ASP A 160 10.10 -9.34 8.26
C ASP A 160 8.78 -9.36 9.02
N ARG A 161 8.03 -10.47 8.89
CA ARG A 161 6.92 -10.88 9.73
C ARG A 161 5.76 -9.88 9.85
N GLY A 162 4.96 -9.78 8.82
CA GLY A 162 3.62 -9.17 8.88
C GLY A 162 3.56 -7.66 8.68
N ALA A 163 4.69 -6.98 8.56
CA ALA A 163 4.72 -5.63 8.03
C ALA A 163 4.60 -5.70 6.49
N PHE A 164 3.86 -4.78 5.92
CA PHE A 164 3.78 -4.67 4.46
C PHE A 164 5.15 -4.32 3.91
N SER A 165 5.66 -5.16 3.01
CA SER A 165 6.87 -4.84 2.26
C SER A 165 6.44 -4.20 0.95
N PHE A 166 6.94 -2.98 0.71
CA PHE A 166 6.74 -2.29 -0.56
C PHE A 166 7.86 -2.62 -1.56
N TYR A 167 8.81 -3.47 -1.14
CA TYR A 167 9.84 -4.04 -1.97
C TYR A 167 9.58 -5.54 -2.20
N PRO A 168 9.73 -6.06 -3.43
CA PRO A 168 10.07 -5.30 -4.64
C PRO A 168 8.87 -4.63 -5.29
N ALA A 169 9.06 -3.42 -5.79
CA ALA A 169 8.17 -2.76 -6.71
C ALA A 169 8.35 -3.32 -8.15
N PRO A 170 7.47 -3.01 -9.10
CA PRO A 170 7.58 -3.49 -10.48
C PRO A 170 8.91 -3.20 -11.16
N TRP A 171 9.50 -2.03 -10.92
CA TRP A 171 10.78 -1.63 -11.49
C TRP A 171 11.98 -2.36 -10.89
N ASP A 172 11.87 -2.91 -9.69
CA ASP A 172 12.89 -3.78 -9.07
C ASP A 172 12.73 -5.22 -9.50
N LYS A 173 11.47 -5.68 -9.59
CA LYS A 173 11.12 -7.07 -9.85
C LYS A 173 11.44 -7.50 -11.27
N TRP A 174 11.14 -6.65 -12.24
CA TRP A 174 11.22 -7.02 -13.66
C TRP A 174 12.40 -6.38 -14.36
N ARG A 175 13.05 -7.16 -15.23
CA ARG A 175 14.17 -6.68 -16.05
C ARG A 175 13.75 -5.55 -17.00
N ASN A 176 12.49 -5.55 -17.45
CA ASN A 176 11.94 -4.54 -18.34
C ASN A 176 10.46 -4.38 -18.05
N ILE A 177 10.05 -3.14 -17.77
CA ILE A 177 8.66 -2.80 -17.56
C ILE A 177 8.07 -2.12 -18.79
N HIS A 178 6.74 -2.23 -18.95
CA HIS A 178 5.93 -1.39 -19.80
C HIS A 178 4.99 -0.57 -18.92
N VAL A 179 4.85 0.70 -19.26
CA VAL A 179 3.95 1.63 -18.60
C VAL A 179 2.86 2.00 -19.62
N GLU A 180 1.60 1.84 -19.23
CA GLU A 180 0.43 2.27 -20.00
C GLU A 180 -0.39 3.20 -19.12
N ARG A 181 -0.70 4.40 -19.61
CA ARG A 181 -1.40 5.43 -18.83
C ARG A 181 -2.70 5.80 -19.53
N THR A 182 -3.77 5.87 -18.77
CA THR A 182 -5.02 6.52 -19.13
C THR A 182 -5.22 7.76 -18.25
N GLU A 183 -6.39 8.36 -18.24
CA GLU A 183 -6.68 9.52 -17.37
C GLU A 183 -6.64 9.14 -15.89
N HIS A 184 -7.26 8.00 -15.52
CA HIS A 184 -7.40 7.57 -14.13
C HIS A 184 -6.68 6.25 -13.81
N THR A 185 -5.97 5.64 -14.77
CA THR A 185 -5.22 4.41 -14.49
C THR A 185 -3.80 4.44 -15.01
N LEU A 186 -2.88 3.87 -14.21
CA LEU A 186 -1.48 3.69 -14.56
C LEU A 186 -1.10 2.22 -14.42
N PHE A 187 -0.93 1.55 -15.55
CA PHE A 187 -0.41 0.19 -15.55
C PHE A 187 1.11 0.21 -15.54
N ILE A 188 1.69 -0.53 -14.59
CA ILE A 188 3.13 -0.82 -14.56
C ILE A 188 3.28 -2.33 -14.56
N VAL A 189 3.64 -2.89 -15.71
CA VAL A 189 3.64 -4.34 -15.94
C VAL A 189 4.99 -4.84 -16.47
N ASN A 190 5.25 -6.15 -16.34
CA ASN A 190 6.35 -6.74 -17.11
C ASN A 190 6.14 -6.47 -18.60
N ALA A 191 7.18 -6.09 -19.33
CA ALA A 191 7.09 -5.75 -20.75
C ALA A 191 6.48 -6.88 -21.62
N SER A 192 6.56 -8.13 -21.18
CA SER A 192 5.89 -9.27 -21.83
C SER A 192 4.37 -9.21 -21.76
N LEU A 193 3.81 -8.40 -20.85
CA LEU A 193 2.37 -8.18 -20.69
C LEU A 193 1.87 -6.87 -21.28
N LYS A 194 2.68 -6.21 -22.12
CA LYS A 194 2.29 -4.97 -22.80
C LYS A 194 0.94 -5.09 -23.51
N ALA A 195 0.74 -6.14 -24.30
CA ALA A 195 -0.49 -6.34 -25.06
C ALA A 195 -1.73 -6.50 -24.14
N GLN A 196 -1.54 -7.14 -22.97
CA GLN A 196 -2.59 -7.28 -21.97
C GLN A 196 -2.90 -5.94 -21.30
N ALA A 197 -1.88 -5.17 -20.90
CA ALA A 197 -2.08 -3.83 -20.35
C ALA A 197 -2.86 -2.95 -21.33
N GLN A 198 -2.46 -2.91 -22.60
CA GLN A 198 -3.16 -2.13 -23.63
C GLN A 198 -4.60 -2.62 -23.89
N ARG A 199 -4.82 -3.94 -23.85
CA ARG A 199 -6.15 -4.53 -24.00
C ARG A 199 -7.09 -4.15 -22.86
N TYR A 200 -6.61 -4.17 -21.62
CA TYR A 200 -7.44 -4.00 -20.43
C TYR A 200 -7.48 -2.56 -19.90
N ALA A 201 -6.57 -1.68 -20.32
CA ALA A 201 -6.57 -0.28 -19.88
C ALA A 201 -7.92 0.45 -20.10
N PRO A 202 -8.64 0.28 -21.22
CA PRO A 202 -9.96 0.90 -21.39
C PRO A 202 -11.03 0.36 -20.44
N GLN A 203 -10.91 -0.89 -19.98
CA GLN A 203 -11.86 -1.48 -19.03
C GLN A 203 -11.57 -1.00 -17.60
N ALA A 204 -10.30 -0.96 -17.22
CA ALA A 204 -9.87 -0.40 -15.95
C ALA A 204 -10.20 1.09 -15.84
N GLU A 205 -10.04 1.86 -16.92
CA GLU A 205 -10.43 3.26 -16.98
C GLU A 205 -11.93 3.46 -16.72
N ARG A 206 -12.78 2.66 -17.37
CA ARG A 206 -14.24 2.71 -17.11
C ARG A 206 -14.57 2.35 -15.66
N ALA A 207 -13.87 1.37 -15.10
CA ALA A 207 -14.03 0.99 -13.69
C ALA A 207 -13.61 2.13 -12.74
N ALA A 208 -12.49 2.77 -13.01
CA ALA A 208 -12.00 3.91 -12.25
C ALA A 208 -12.99 5.08 -12.27
N VAL A 209 -13.44 5.48 -13.46
CA VAL A 209 -14.43 6.55 -13.63
C VAL A 209 -15.73 6.24 -12.88
N ALA A 210 -16.23 4.98 -12.98
CA ALA A 210 -17.46 4.57 -12.32
C ALA A 210 -17.33 4.61 -10.78
N ASN A 211 -16.22 4.11 -10.23
CA ASN A 211 -16.00 4.11 -8.78
C ASN A 211 -15.82 5.53 -8.24
N LEU A 212 -15.03 6.37 -8.91
CA LEU A 212 -14.83 7.77 -8.53
C LEU A 212 -16.14 8.58 -8.60
N ALA A 213 -16.97 8.31 -9.61
CA ALA A 213 -18.29 8.94 -9.73
C ALA A 213 -19.21 8.49 -8.58
N ALA A 214 -19.29 7.18 -8.30
CA ALA A 214 -20.10 6.64 -7.22
C ALA A 214 -19.71 7.24 -5.85
N TRP A 215 -18.40 7.34 -5.57
CA TRP A 215 -17.93 7.95 -4.33
C TRP A 215 -18.29 9.43 -4.22
N ARG A 216 -18.13 10.18 -5.31
CA ARG A 216 -18.47 11.59 -5.38
C ARG A 216 -19.97 11.84 -5.19
N ASP A 217 -20.80 10.98 -5.82
CA ASP A 217 -22.27 11.02 -5.65
C ASP A 217 -22.69 10.68 -4.21
N GLY A 218 -21.93 9.79 -3.54
CA GLY A 218 -22.09 9.48 -2.12
C GLY A 218 -21.80 10.64 -1.18
N GLY A 219 -21.08 11.66 -1.63
CA GLY A 219 -20.88 12.91 -0.89
C GLY A 219 -20.06 12.79 0.40
N VAL A 220 -19.25 11.75 0.53
CA VAL A 220 -18.43 11.52 1.73
C VAL A 220 -17.20 12.42 1.72
N ALA A 221 -16.95 13.08 2.85
CA ALA A 221 -15.77 13.92 3.02
C ALA A 221 -14.48 13.11 3.16
N GLY A 222 -13.38 13.66 2.69
CA GLY A 222 -12.04 13.08 2.76
C GLY A 222 -11.35 13.06 1.40
N GLU A 223 -10.03 13.09 1.41
CA GLU A 223 -9.24 13.05 0.20
C GLU A 223 -9.13 11.60 -0.27
N ILE A 224 -9.46 11.35 -1.52
CA ILE A 224 -9.29 10.06 -2.20
C ILE A 224 -8.42 10.25 -3.44
N PRO A 225 -7.70 9.20 -3.89
CA PRO A 225 -6.92 9.27 -5.12
C PRO A 225 -7.82 9.55 -6.33
N GLN A 226 -7.32 10.32 -7.28
CA GLN A 226 -8.00 10.59 -8.55
C GLN A 226 -7.60 9.59 -9.65
N GLY A 227 -6.72 8.66 -9.34
CA GLY A 227 -6.27 7.63 -10.24
C GLY A 227 -5.66 6.44 -9.49
N PHE A 228 -5.42 5.35 -10.21
CA PHE A 228 -5.08 4.06 -9.63
C PHE A 228 -3.88 3.42 -10.33
N VAL A 229 -3.00 2.80 -9.55
CA VAL A 229 -1.79 2.12 -10.05
C VAL A 229 -2.04 0.61 -10.07
N ILE A 230 -1.91 0.01 -11.26
CA ILE A 230 -2.28 -1.38 -11.52
C ILE A 230 -1.09 -2.16 -12.06
N SER A 231 -0.80 -3.31 -11.47
CA SER A 231 0.12 -4.31 -12.00
C SER A 231 -0.64 -5.57 -12.38
N LEU A 232 -0.39 -6.06 -13.60
CA LEU A 232 -0.91 -7.36 -14.05
C LEU A 232 0.19 -8.40 -13.94
N VAL A 233 -0.16 -9.58 -13.46
CA VAL A 233 0.75 -10.73 -13.31
C VAL A 233 0.13 -12.01 -13.89
N LYS A 234 0.91 -13.08 -13.99
CA LYS A 234 0.42 -14.40 -14.41
C LYS A 234 0.71 -15.44 -13.33
N GLY A 235 -0.33 -15.76 -12.57
CA GLY A 235 -0.32 -16.80 -11.55
C GLY A 235 -0.03 -16.27 -10.15
N LYS A 236 -0.50 -17.03 -9.18
CA LYS A 236 -0.49 -16.71 -7.75
C LYS A 236 0.90 -16.42 -7.19
N LYS A 237 1.94 -17.11 -7.69
CA LYS A 237 3.32 -16.85 -7.26
C LYS A 237 3.76 -15.43 -7.60
N ASP A 238 3.41 -14.94 -8.78
CA ASP A 238 3.77 -13.59 -9.19
C ASP A 238 2.90 -12.55 -8.46
N LEU A 239 1.62 -12.85 -8.21
CA LEU A 239 0.73 -12.03 -7.38
C LEU A 239 1.33 -11.81 -5.98
N GLY A 240 1.81 -12.86 -5.31
CA GLY A 240 2.44 -12.78 -4.00
C GLY A 240 3.87 -12.25 -3.99
N SER A 241 4.43 -11.83 -5.12
CA SER A 241 5.83 -11.41 -5.22
C SER A 241 6.04 -9.91 -5.40
N LEU A 242 4.98 -9.13 -5.53
CA LEU A 242 5.02 -7.68 -5.57
C LEU A 242 4.45 -7.11 -4.28
N TYR A 243 5.12 -6.12 -3.69
CA TYR A 243 4.69 -5.41 -2.49
C TYR A 243 4.38 -6.30 -1.27
N ARG A 244 4.84 -7.55 -1.28
CA ARG A 244 4.66 -8.54 -0.21
C ARG A 244 5.97 -9.19 0.20
N THR A 245 6.08 -9.53 1.47
CA THR A 245 7.09 -10.47 1.95
C THR A 245 6.88 -11.84 1.29
N ALA A 246 7.93 -12.37 0.68
CA ALA A 246 7.87 -13.66 0.02
C ALA A 246 7.48 -14.80 0.97
N GLY A 247 6.59 -15.68 0.58
CA GLY A 247 6.36 -16.95 1.27
C GLY A 247 4.99 -17.57 1.10
N GLU A 248 3.93 -16.80 0.96
CA GLU A 248 2.58 -17.35 0.83
C GLU A 248 2.01 -17.15 -0.57
N THR A 249 1.38 -18.20 -1.08
CA THR A 249 0.60 -18.11 -2.32
C THR A 249 -0.75 -17.52 -1.98
N PRO A 250 -1.05 -16.28 -2.39
CA PRO A 250 -2.31 -15.64 -2.05
C PRO A 250 -3.48 -16.35 -2.74
N PRO A 251 -4.60 -16.57 -2.04
CA PRO A 251 -5.79 -17.20 -2.63
C PRO A 251 -6.58 -16.26 -3.54
N GLU A 252 -6.44 -14.94 -3.36
CA GLU A 252 -7.20 -13.89 -4.05
C GLU A 252 -6.89 -13.82 -5.54
N ALA A 253 -7.83 -13.30 -6.34
CA ALA A 253 -7.64 -13.03 -7.77
C ALA A 253 -6.88 -11.73 -8.03
N GLY A 254 -7.08 -10.78 -7.16
CA GLY A 254 -6.39 -9.49 -7.11
C GLY A 254 -6.14 -9.10 -5.66
N THR A 255 -5.46 -8.00 -5.47
CA THR A 255 -5.25 -7.42 -4.16
C THR A 255 -4.92 -5.94 -4.29
N SER A 256 -5.40 -5.14 -3.35
CA SER A 256 -5.11 -3.72 -3.23
C SER A 256 -4.37 -3.44 -1.94
N TYR A 257 -3.25 -2.71 -2.03
CA TYR A 257 -2.41 -2.33 -0.90
C TYR A 257 -2.42 -0.81 -0.74
N GLY A 258 -2.76 -0.32 0.47
CA GLY A 258 -2.41 1.03 0.86
C GLY A 258 -0.89 1.11 1.07
N VAL A 259 -0.25 2.07 0.43
CA VAL A 259 1.19 2.32 0.59
C VAL A 259 1.37 3.49 1.55
N PRO A 260 2.12 3.32 2.66
CA PRO A 260 2.36 4.39 3.61
C PRO A 260 3.00 5.61 2.95
N SER A 261 2.63 6.77 3.44
CA SER A 261 3.34 8.00 3.12
C SER A 261 4.74 7.95 3.69
N PHE A 262 5.68 8.48 2.92
CA PHE A 262 7.03 8.74 3.44
C PHE A 262 6.95 9.72 4.62
N GLN A 263 7.41 9.30 5.78
CA GLN A 263 7.49 10.13 6.98
C GLN A 263 8.89 10.68 7.14
N ASP A 264 9.04 12.00 7.01
CA ASP A 264 10.31 12.63 7.39
C ASP A 264 10.39 12.69 8.92
N ILE A 265 11.28 11.89 9.50
CA ILE A 265 11.47 11.81 10.96
C ILE A 265 11.88 13.15 11.59
N ASN A 266 12.38 14.08 10.79
CA ASN A 266 12.78 15.42 11.23
C ASN A 266 11.67 16.46 11.04
N ALA A 267 10.55 16.09 10.40
CA ALA A 267 9.42 17.00 10.25
C ALA A 267 8.72 17.23 11.60
N PRO A 268 8.27 18.45 11.89
CA PRO A 268 7.38 18.71 13.02
C PRO A 268 6.10 17.88 12.95
N ASP A 269 5.51 17.55 14.10
CA ASP A 269 4.32 16.67 14.16
C ASP A 269 3.13 17.21 13.36
N ASP A 270 2.97 18.54 13.28
CA ASP A 270 1.93 19.20 12.47
C ASP A 270 2.21 19.19 10.95
N GLN A 271 3.37 18.69 10.52
CA GLN A 271 3.76 18.55 9.11
C GLN A 271 3.94 17.09 8.69
N LYS A 272 3.58 16.14 9.54
CA LYS A 272 3.58 14.73 9.17
C LYS A 272 2.55 14.44 8.09
N ALA A 273 2.95 13.65 7.11
CA ALA A 273 2.02 13.22 6.07
C ALA A 273 0.94 12.28 6.64
N PRO A 274 -0.26 12.20 6.03
CA PRO A 274 -1.23 11.16 6.33
C PRO A 274 -0.63 9.77 6.24
N LEU A 275 -1.23 8.80 6.92
CA LEU A 275 -0.67 7.44 7.00
C LEU A 275 -0.50 6.79 5.62
N VAL A 276 -1.48 6.92 4.75
CA VAL A 276 -1.47 6.32 3.40
C VAL A 276 -1.21 7.38 2.35
N GLY A 277 -0.11 7.22 1.60
CA GLY A 277 0.30 8.13 0.53
C GLY A 277 -0.23 7.73 -0.84
N GLY A 278 -0.54 6.47 -1.04
CA GLY A 278 -1.05 5.94 -2.29
C GLY A 278 -1.54 4.51 -2.15
N SER A 279 -1.85 3.87 -3.28
CA SER A 279 -2.23 2.47 -3.29
C SER A 279 -1.69 1.75 -4.53
N ARG A 280 -1.59 0.43 -4.45
CA ARG A 280 -1.10 -0.44 -5.52
C ARG A 280 -2.03 -1.62 -5.67
N VAL A 281 -2.51 -1.83 -6.87
CA VAL A 281 -3.38 -2.96 -7.23
C VAL A 281 -2.57 -3.97 -8.01
N VAL A 282 -2.64 -5.24 -7.63
CA VAL A 282 -2.00 -6.35 -8.36
C VAL A 282 -3.07 -7.39 -8.72
N ILE A 283 -3.18 -7.74 -10.00
CA ILE A 283 -4.23 -8.64 -10.50
C ILE A 283 -3.62 -9.80 -11.29
N ASP A 284 -4.08 -11.01 -10.99
CA ASP A 284 -3.66 -12.23 -11.65
C ASP A 284 -4.53 -12.53 -12.88
N LEU A 285 -3.94 -12.45 -14.07
CA LEU A 285 -4.59 -12.77 -15.35
C LEU A 285 -4.92 -14.25 -15.55
N ALA A 286 -4.43 -15.14 -14.66
CA ALA A 286 -4.72 -16.58 -14.74
C ALA A 286 -6.01 -16.97 -14.00
N THR A 287 -6.84 -16.03 -13.62
CA THR A 287 -8.12 -16.24 -12.95
C THR A 287 -9.29 -16.27 -13.95
N SER A 288 -10.42 -16.82 -13.51
CA SER A 288 -11.63 -16.94 -14.35
C SER A 288 -12.15 -15.58 -14.84
N PHE A 289 -11.89 -14.48 -14.14
CA PHE A 289 -12.27 -13.13 -14.58
C PHE A 289 -11.74 -12.75 -15.98
N PHE A 290 -10.70 -13.42 -16.47
CA PHE A 290 -10.10 -13.16 -17.78
C PHE A 290 -10.39 -14.25 -18.81
N GLU A 291 -11.24 -15.21 -18.48
CA GLU A 291 -11.68 -16.25 -19.43
C GLU A 291 -12.66 -15.68 -20.45
N PRO A 292 -12.69 -16.21 -21.70
CA PRO A 292 -13.63 -15.75 -22.72
C PRO A 292 -15.11 -15.94 -22.35
N SER A 293 -15.42 -16.88 -21.44
CA SER A 293 -16.75 -17.14 -20.91
C SER A 293 -17.26 -16.04 -19.97
N GLU A 294 -16.36 -15.18 -19.46
CA GLU A 294 -16.65 -14.12 -18.51
C GLU A 294 -16.39 -12.73 -19.14
N PRO A 295 -17.23 -12.27 -20.07
CA PRO A 295 -16.95 -11.05 -20.84
C PRO A 295 -16.90 -9.78 -19.98
N ASN A 296 -17.61 -9.75 -18.84
CA ASN A 296 -17.61 -8.65 -17.89
C ASN A 296 -16.55 -8.82 -16.79
N GLY A 297 -16.01 -10.03 -16.63
CA GLY A 297 -15.08 -10.38 -15.56
C GLY A 297 -13.91 -9.42 -15.35
N PRO A 298 -13.19 -8.96 -16.42
CA PRO A 298 -12.15 -7.97 -16.25
C PRO A 298 -12.65 -6.63 -15.68
N GLY A 299 -13.85 -6.20 -16.06
CA GLY A 299 -14.47 -4.98 -15.50
C GLY A 299 -14.84 -5.15 -14.03
N ASP A 300 -15.37 -6.32 -13.67
CA ASP A 300 -15.81 -6.62 -12.32
C ASP A 300 -14.63 -6.65 -11.34
N ILE A 301 -13.54 -7.38 -11.69
CA ILE A 301 -12.35 -7.41 -10.83
C ILE A 301 -11.66 -6.04 -10.74
N PHE A 302 -11.62 -5.25 -11.81
CA PHE A 302 -11.08 -3.90 -11.73
C PHE A 302 -11.92 -3.04 -10.79
N ARG A 303 -13.25 -2.99 -10.94
CA ARG A 303 -14.10 -2.21 -10.02
C ARG A 303 -13.93 -2.65 -8.57
N HIS A 304 -13.87 -3.95 -8.31
CA HIS A 304 -13.65 -4.50 -6.97
C HIS A 304 -12.33 -4.00 -6.36
N GLU A 305 -11.22 -4.24 -7.02
CA GLU A 305 -9.90 -3.87 -6.50
C GLU A 305 -9.70 -2.35 -6.42
N LEU A 306 -10.24 -1.60 -7.38
CA LEU A 306 -10.18 -0.15 -7.34
C LEU A 306 -11.07 0.44 -6.26
N ALA A 307 -12.13 -0.25 -5.80
CA ALA A 307 -12.90 0.18 -4.64
C ALA A 307 -12.06 0.16 -3.36
N HIS A 308 -11.31 -0.91 -3.11
CA HIS A 308 -10.37 -0.98 -2.00
C HIS A 308 -9.30 0.11 -2.10
N SER A 309 -8.72 0.27 -3.29
CA SER A 309 -7.69 1.27 -3.55
C SER A 309 -8.17 2.71 -3.32
N MET A 310 -9.42 3.00 -3.69
CA MET A 310 -10.05 4.31 -3.54
C MET A 310 -10.16 4.74 -2.08
N VAL A 311 -10.62 3.85 -1.21
CA VAL A 311 -10.88 4.17 0.20
C VAL A 311 -9.68 3.91 1.11
N ALA A 312 -8.60 3.30 0.60
CA ALA A 312 -7.39 3.04 1.38
C ALA A 312 -6.79 4.32 2.00
N ALA A 313 -6.89 5.45 1.28
CA ALA A 313 -6.39 6.75 1.74
C ALA A 313 -7.15 7.32 2.95
N LEU A 314 -8.36 6.83 3.23
CA LEU A 314 -9.14 7.23 4.40
C LEU A 314 -8.61 6.60 5.70
N THR A 315 -7.64 5.68 5.61
CA THR A 315 -7.04 5.05 6.79
C THR A 315 -6.25 6.09 7.55
N ASP A 316 -6.80 6.54 8.66
CA ASP A 316 -6.18 7.47 9.60
C ASP A 316 -5.88 6.69 10.89
N GLN A 317 -4.69 6.14 10.97
CA GLN A 317 -4.20 5.49 12.18
C GLN A 317 -3.16 6.39 12.81
N GLN A 318 -3.59 7.32 13.64
CA GLN A 318 -2.67 8.15 14.43
C GLN A 318 -2.07 7.42 15.64
N GLU A 319 -2.58 6.24 15.99
CA GLU A 319 -2.08 5.43 17.10
C GLU A 319 -1.64 4.05 16.61
N GLU A 320 -0.34 3.80 16.62
CA GLU A 320 0.29 2.52 16.26
C GLU A 320 -0.23 1.32 17.09
N ASP A 321 -0.88 1.55 18.22
CA ASP A 321 -1.28 0.53 19.20
C ASP A 321 -2.72 0.01 19.05
N THR A 322 -3.53 0.58 18.19
CA THR A 322 -4.92 0.15 17.96
C THR A 322 -5.26 -0.05 16.51
N LEU A 323 -4.70 -1.11 15.92
CA LEU A 323 -5.22 -1.66 14.67
C LEU A 323 -6.62 -2.23 14.96
N VAL A 324 -7.67 -1.44 14.75
CA VAL A 324 -9.02 -1.99 14.70
C VAL A 324 -9.07 -2.95 13.51
N PRO A 325 -9.26 -4.26 13.74
CA PRO A 325 -9.40 -5.20 12.63
C PRO A 325 -10.55 -4.76 11.73
N ARG A 326 -10.29 -4.61 10.45
CA ARG A 326 -11.36 -4.24 9.53
C ARG A 326 -12.33 -5.40 9.37
N ALA A 327 -13.61 -5.11 9.53
CA ALA A 327 -14.68 -6.07 9.30
C ALA A 327 -14.72 -6.45 7.81
N SER A 328 -14.22 -7.64 7.47
CA SER A 328 -14.13 -8.10 6.06
C SER A 328 -15.48 -8.06 5.35
N TRP A 329 -16.59 -8.33 6.05
CA TRP A 329 -17.91 -8.25 5.43
C TRP A 329 -18.27 -6.85 4.91
N LEU A 330 -17.78 -5.79 5.59
CA LEU A 330 -18.02 -4.42 5.18
C LEU A 330 -17.08 -4.01 4.04
N THR A 331 -15.77 -4.29 4.20
CA THR A 331 -14.76 -3.89 3.22
C THR A 331 -14.92 -4.63 1.90
N GLU A 332 -15.07 -5.95 1.95
CA GLU A 332 -15.28 -6.78 0.77
C GLU A 332 -16.70 -6.60 0.21
N GLY A 333 -17.69 -6.41 1.10
CA GLY A 333 -19.05 -6.11 0.68
C GLY A 333 -19.16 -4.81 -0.11
N PHE A 334 -18.44 -3.78 0.29
CA PHE A 334 -18.35 -2.52 -0.45
C PHE A 334 -17.68 -2.70 -1.82
N ALA A 335 -16.58 -3.45 -1.86
CA ALA A 335 -15.90 -3.76 -3.11
C ALA A 335 -16.78 -4.61 -4.06
N GLU A 336 -17.52 -5.59 -3.53
CA GLU A 336 -18.52 -6.36 -4.32
C GLU A 336 -19.68 -5.48 -4.81
N TYR A 337 -20.17 -4.55 -3.98
CA TYR A 337 -21.24 -3.63 -4.36
C TYR A 337 -20.83 -2.75 -5.54
N LEU A 338 -19.65 -2.14 -5.52
CA LEU A 338 -19.10 -1.39 -6.64
C LEU A 338 -18.71 -2.32 -7.81
N GLY A 339 -18.13 -3.48 -7.52
CA GLY A 339 -17.75 -4.51 -8.49
C GLY A 339 -18.92 -4.93 -9.37
N ASN A 340 -20.09 -5.10 -8.76
CA ASN A 340 -21.35 -5.44 -9.43
C ASN A 340 -22.13 -4.20 -9.94
N GLU A 341 -21.48 -3.04 -10.10
CA GLU A 341 -22.09 -1.80 -10.64
C GLU A 341 -23.28 -1.30 -9.81
N ARG A 342 -23.29 -1.52 -8.51
CA ARG A 342 -24.38 -1.18 -7.59
C ARG A 342 -25.72 -1.84 -7.95
N LYS A 343 -25.67 -2.94 -8.71
CA LYS A 343 -26.86 -3.77 -9.01
C LYS A 343 -27.36 -4.48 -7.75
N PRO A 344 -28.64 -4.88 -7.73
CA PRO A 344 -29.15 -5.68 -6.64
C PRO A 344 -28.25 -6.91 -6.37
N TRP A 345 -27.95 -7.19 -5.12
CA TRP A 345 -27.15 -8.33 -4.71
C TRP A 345 -27.75 -9.69 -5.15
N THR A 346 -29.07 -9.72 -5.39
CA THR A 346 -29.77 -10.89 -5.97
C THR A 346 -29.30 -11.23 -7.38
N ASP A 347 -28.81 -10.24 -8.13
CA ASP A 347 -28.30 -10.40 -9.49
C ASP A 347 -26.81 -10.79 -9.53
N SER A 348 -26.17 -10.90 -8.36
CA SER A 348 -24.79 -11.35 -8.26
C SER A 348 -24.61 -12.74 -8.85
N THR A 349 -23.53 -12.93 -9.61
CA THR A 349 -23.13 -14.22 -10.17
C THR A 349 -22.89 -15.29 -9.10
N ARG A 350 -22.66 -14.88 -7.85
CA ARG A 350 -22.51 -15.76 -6.68
C ARG A 350 -23.85 -16.32 -6.18
N THR A 351 -24.98 -15.68 -6.46
CA THR A 351 -26.31 -16.05 -5.92
C THR A 351 -26.68 -17.52 -6.14
N PRO A 352 -26.47 -18.15 -7.31
CA PRO A 352 -26.77 -19.55 -7.48
C PRO A 352 -25.93 -20.50 -6.62
N ALA A 353 -24.64 -20.17 -6.41
CA ALA A 353 -23.76 -20.95 -5.54
C ALA A 353 -24.17 -20.80 -4.07
N VAL A 354 -24.51 -19.58 -3.64
CA VAL A 354 -24.98 -19.29 -2.27
C VAL A 354 -26.26 -20.03 -1.95
N LYS A 355 -27.24 -20.06 -2.85
CA LYS A 355 -28.48 -20.85 -2.66
C LYS A 355 -28.19 -22.33 -2.41
N ARG A 356 -27.23 -22.92 -3.14
CA ARG A 356 -26.80 -24.31 -2.92
C ARG A 356 -26.13 -24.47 -1.55
N SER A 357 -25.22 -23.54 -1.16
CA SER A 357 -24.54 -23.61 0.13
C SER A 357 -25.53 -23.53 1.29
N LEU A 358 -26.49 -22.61 1.24
CA LEU A 358 -27.55 -22.51 2.26
C LEU A 358 -28.40 -23.77 2.33
N SER A 359 -28.74 -24.38 1.19
CA SER A 359 -29.47 -25.66 1.13
C SER A 359 -28.64 -26.82 1.72
N SER A 360 -27.32 -26.71 1.74
CA SER A 360 -26.38 -27.68 2.31
C SER A 360 -26.06 -27.42 3.79
N GLY A 361 -26.76 -26.49 4.43
CA GLY A 361 -26.64 -26.21 5.85
C GLY A 361 -25.65 -25.11 6.26
N TYR A 362 -25.07 -24.37 5.31
CA TYR A 362 -24.34 -23.17 5.63
C TYR A 362 -25.29 -22.09 6.14
N ALA A 363 -24.82 -21.29 7.11
CA ALA A 363 -25.60 -20.21 7.69
C ALA A 363 -25.19 -18.85 7.11
N LEU A 364 -26.16 -17.94 6.97
CA LEU A 364 -25.88 -16.53 6.73
C LEU A 364 -25.05 -15.95 7.87
N GLY A 365 -24.19 -14.98 7.56
CA GLY A 365 -23.42 -14.31 8.60
C GLY A 365 -22.52 -13.22 8.04
N LEU A 366 -22.44 -12.09 8.77
CA LEU A 366 -21.47 -11.02 8.54
C LEU A 366 -20.22 -11.36 9.32
N LYS A 367 -19.17 -11.76 8.62
CA LYS A 367 -17.93 -12.25 9.24
C LYS A 367 -16.84 -11.20 9.14
N ASP A 368 -16.17 -10.95 10.25
CA ASP A 368 -15.03 -10.03 10.31
C ASP A 368 -13.79 -10.62 9.61
N GLU A 369 -13.70 -11.96 9.50
CA GLU A 369 -12.63 -12.64 8.76
C GLU A 369 -13.20 -13.65 7.77
N PHE A 370 -12.70 -13.65 6.54
CA PHE A 370 -13.10 -14.57 5.49
C PHE A 370 -12.18 -15.80 5.43
N ASN A 371 -12.79 -16.97 5.38
CA ASN A 371 -12.03 -18.20 5.11
C ASN A 371 -11.84 -18.41 3.59
N MET A 372 -10.78 -17.82 3.06
CA MET A 372 -10.44 -17.87 1.63
C MET A 372 -9.98 -19.27 1.16
N LYS A 373 -9.65 -20.19 2.09
CA LYS A 373 -9.25 -21.57 1.74
C LYS A 373 -10.43 -22.47 1.38
N ASN A 374 -11.65 -22.07 1.73
CA ASN A 374 -12.89 -22.77 1.37
C ASN A 374 -13.69 -21.89 0.42
N ALA A 375 -13.76 -22.29 -0.85
CA ALA A 375 -14.42 -21.49 -1.89
C ALA A 375 -15.92 -21.26 -1.64
N GLU A 376 -16.64 -22.25 -1.05
CA GLU A 376 -18.05 -22.09 -0.71
C GLU A 376 -18.23 -21.08 0.42
N SER A 377 -17.41 -21.19 1.47
CA SER A 377 -17.41 -20.23 2.58
C SER A 377 -17.03 -18.82 2.13
N ALA A 378 -16.03 -18.70 1.26
CA ALA A 378 -15.62 -17.41 0.69
C ALA A 378 -16.74 -16.80 -0.16
N ASN A 379 -17.32 -17.55 -1.08
CA ASN A 379 -18.43 -17.07 -1.91
C ASN A 379 -19.63 -16.61 -1.08
N LEU A 380 -19.97 -17.36 -0.02
CA LEU A 380 -21.04 -16.97 0.89
C LEU A 380 -20.69 -15.68 1.64
N ALA A 381 -19.47 -15.54 2.12
CA ALA A 381 -19.02 -14.37 2.88
C ALA A 381 -19.03 -13.08 2.01
N TYR A 382 -18.48 -13.13 0.79
CA TYR A 382 -18.55 -12.03 -0.18
C TYR A 382 -20.00 -11.63 -0.49
N TRP A 383 -20.84 -12.63 -0.75
CA TRP A 383 -22.25 -12.39 -1.05
C TRP A 383 -23.02 -11.79 0.14
N CYS A 384 -22.78 -12.29 1.37
CA CYS A 384 -23.36 -11.70 2.57
C CYS A 384 -22.93 -10.23 2.75
N GLY A 385 -21.63 -9.93 2.55
CA GLY A 385 -21.12 -8.56 2.57
C GLY A 385 -21.83 -7.68 1.53
N HIS A 386 -21.89 -8.12 0.26
CA HIS A 386 -22.60 -7.42 -0.80
C HIS A 386 -24.07 -7.15 -0.44
N SER A 387 -24.76 -8.17 0.08
CA SER A 387 -26.16 -8.03 0.48
C SER A 387 -26.35 -7.07 1.65
N ALA A 388 -25.39 -6.97 2.57
CA ALA A 388 -25.44 -6.02 3.69
C ALA A 388 -25.25 -4.57 3.21
N ILE A 389 -24.31 -4.34 2.30
CA ILE A 389 -24.13 -3.03 1.67
C ILE A 389 -25.36 -2.64 0.86
N GLY A 390 -25.90 -3.56 0.03
CA GLY A 390 -27.13 -3.33 -0.72
C GLY A 390 -28.33 -3.00 0.18
N TYR A 391 -28.49 -3.74 1.28
CA TYR A 391 -29.51 -3.47 2.29
C TYR A 391 -29.35 -2.09 2.94
N MET A 392 -28.11 -1.69 3.28
CA MET A 392 -27.83 -0.35 3.80
C MET A 392 -28.20 0.73 2.78
N ALA A 393 -27.78 0.55 1.53
CA ALA A 393 -28.04 1.51 0.45
C ALA A 393 -29.54 1.67 0.19
N GLU A 394 -30.31 0.59 0.19
CA GLU A 394 -31.76 0.59 -0.01
C GLU A 394 -32.50 1.24 1.17
N LYS A 395 -32.12 0.88 2.40
CA LYS A 395 -32.86 1.29 3.60
C LYS A 395 -32.48 2.67 4.11
N TYR A 396 -31.18 3.02 4.06
CA TYR A 396 -30.66 4.25 4.65
C TYR A 396 -30.11 5.24 3.61
N GLY A 397 -30.00 4.80 2.35
CA GLY A 397 -29.43 5.59 1.25
C GLY A 397 -27.91 5.38 1.06
N GLU A 398 -27.43 5.57 -0.16
CA GLU A 398 -26.01 5.38 -0.52
C GLU A 398 -25.08 6.31 0.27
N GLN A 399 -25.49 7.57 0.51
CA GLN A 399 -24.66 8.52 1.25
C GLN A 399 -24.29 7.99 2.64
N LYS A 400 -25.29 7.56 3.42
CA LYS A 400 -25.04 6.98 4.76
C LYS A 400 -24.28 5.67 4.69
N THR A 401 -24.52 4.85 3.67
CA THR A 401 -23.77 3.61 3.44
C THR A 401 -22.27 3.88 3.22
N PHE A 402 -21.95 4.86 2.40
CA PHE A 402 -20.57 5.24 2.12
C PHE A 402 -19.92 5.94 3.33
N GLU A 403 -20.69 6.67 4.11
CA GLU A 403 -20.22 7.24 5.38
C GLU A 403 -19.86 6.14 6.39
N VAL A 404 -20.67 5.08 6.51
CA VAL A 404 -20.32 3.89 7.34
C VAL A 404 -19.01 3.28 6.88
N VAL A 405 -18.81 3.09 5.58
CA VAL A 405 -17.57 2.57 5.03
C VAL A 405 -16.39 3.48 5.37
N ALA A 406 -16.55 4.78 5.15
CA ALA A 406 -15.49 5.76 5.41
C ALA A 406 -15.07 5.81 6.88
N GLU A 407 -16.04 5.88 7.81
CA GLU A 407 -15.75 5.93 9.25
C GLU A 407 -15.05 4.67 9.75
N HIS A 408 -15.43 3.51 9.19
CA HIS A 408 -14.73 2.28 9.50
C HIS A 408 -13.30 2.25 8.94
N TYR A 409 -13.07 2.78 7.72
CA TYR A 409 -11.72 2.93 7.18
C TYR A 409 -10.87 3.93 7.96
N ARG A 410 -11.49 4.93 8.61
CA ARG A 410 -10.84 5.88 9.54
C ARG A 410 -10.49 5.26 10.89
N GLY A 411 -10.77 3.98 11.11
CA GLY A 411 -10.38 3.23 12.30
C GLY A 411 -11.46 3.05 13.36
N LYS A 412 -12.72 3.48 13.12
CA LYS A 412 -13.81 3.22 14.06
C LYS A 412 -14.29 1.77 13.97
N GLU A 413 -14.62 1.17 15.11
CA GLU A 413 -15.25 -0.15 15.11
C GLU A 413 -16.67 -0.10 14.52
N ILE A 414 -17.03 -1.10 13.73
CA ILE A 414 -18.32 -1.11 13.05
C ILE A 414 -19.52 -1.04 14.00
N LYS A 415 -19.37 -1.62 15.22
CA LYS A 415 -20.40 -1.55 16.27
C LYS A 415 -20.66 -0.14 16.80
N ASP A 416 -19.68 0.76 16.65
CA ASP A 416 -19.80 2.16 17.04
C ASP A 416 -20.26 3.02 15.86
N VAL A 417 -19.83 2.68 14.64
CA VAL A 417 -20.20 3.39 13.41
C VAL A 417 -21.68 3.23 13.07
N LEU A 418 -22.26 2.03 13.23
CA LEU A 418 -23.67 1.81 12.87
C LEU A 418 -24.64 2.65 13.72
N PRO A 419 -24.51 2.75 15.07
CA PRO A 419 -25.30 3.66 15.86
C PRO A 419 -25.09 5.12 15.52
N GLU A 420 -23.83 5.53 15.26
CA GLU A 420 -23.49 6.92 14.97
C GLU A 420 -24.09 7.40 13.63
N VAL A 421 -23.99 6.60 12.58
CA VAL A 421 -24.36 6.98 11.22
C VAL A 421 -25.80 6.59 10.87
N LEU A 422 -26.23 5.40 11.29
CA LEU A 422 -27.53 4.81 10.90
C LEU A 422 -28.58 4.84 12.00
N ASP A 423 -28.22 5.26 13.23
CA ASP A 423 -29.09 5.23 14.41
C ASP A 423 -29.65 3.80 14.70
N VAL A 424 -28.81 2.79 14.55
CA VAL A 424 -29.18 1.38 14.75
C VAL A 424 -28.04 0.61 15.42
N SER A 425 -28.34 -0.24 16.40
CA SER A 425 -27.32 -1.12 17.01
C SER A 425 -26.83 -2.17 15.99
N TYR A 426 -25.63 -2.71 16.22
CA TYR A 426 -25.09 -3.78 15.37
C TYR A 426 -26.02 -5.00 15.38
N GLU A 427 -26.56 -5.38 16.52
CA GLU A 427 -27.45 -6.52 16.71
C GLU A 427 -28.79 -6.33 15.98
N ASP A 428 -29.37 -5.13 16.06
CA ASP A 428 -30.62 -4.79 15.37
C ASP A 428 -30.41 -4.73 13.86
N PHE A 429 -29.28 -4.15 13.42
CA PHE A 429 -28.89 -4.14 12.00
C PHE A 429 -28.76 -5.57 11.48
N TYR A 430 -27.99 -6.42 12.18
CA TYR A 430 -27.79 -7.81 11.78
C TYR A 430 -29.10 -8.57 11.68
N THR A 431 -29.96 -8.45 12.67
CA THR A 431 -31.28 -9.11 12.70
C THR A 431 -32.17 -8.65 11.55
N ALA A 432 -32.20 -7.35 11.28
CA ALA A 432 -32.99 -6.77 10.20
C ALA A 432 -32.46 -7.17 8.82
N TRP A 433 -31.13 -7.14 8.61
CA TRP A 433 -30.48 -7.62 7.40
C TRP A 433 -30.75 -9.11 7.16
N GLU A 434 -30.58 -9.95 8.16
CA GLU A 434 -30.81 -11.39 8.02
C GLU A 434 -32.26 -11.70 7.61
N LYS A 435 -33.22 -11.00 8.23
CA LYS A 435 -34.63 -11.09 7.87
C LYS A 435 -34.90 -10.63 6.44
N TYR A 436 -34.32 -9.53 6.02
CA TYR A 436 -34.42 -8.99 4.66
C TYR A 436 -33.90 -10.00 3.64
N VAL A 437 -32.67 -10.50 3.83
CA VAL A 437 -32.05 -11.48 2.93
C VAL A 437 -32.87 -12.76 2.84
N LYS A 438 -33.37 -13.31 3.98
CA LYS A 438 -34.22 -14.51 4.00
C LYS A 438 -35.53 -14.32 3.27
N ALA A 439 -36.06 -13.11 3.18
CA ALA A 439 -37.27 -12.83 2.44
C ALA A 439 -37.06 -12.85 0.91
N GLU A 440 -35.91 -12.30 0.47
CA GLU A 440 -35.60 -12.13 -0.95
C GLU A 440 -34.98 -13.37 -1.61
N ILE A 441 -34.25 -14.21 -0.84
CA ILE A 441 -33.53 -15.38 -1.39
C ILE A 441 -34.40 -16.61 -1.65
N ARG A 442 -35.68 -16.56 -1.31
CA ARG A 442 -36.63 -17.67 -1.43
C ARG A 442 -36.84 -18.18 -2.85
#